data_13833d25c6d01f93e4d1a41df44d1131
#
_entry.id   13833d25c6d01f93e4d1a41df44d1131
#
_cell.length_a   1.000
_cell.length_b   1.000
_cell.length_c   1.000
_cell.angle_alpha   90.00
_cell.angle_beta   90.00
_cell.angle_gamma   90.00
#
_symmetry.space_group_name_H-M   'P 1'
#
loop_
_entity.id
_entity.type
_entity.pdbx_description
1 polymer ?
#
loop_
_entity_poly.entity_id
_entity_poly.type
_entity_poly.pdbx_seq_one_letter_code
_entity_poly.pdbx_strand_id
1 'polypeptide(L)'
;MKRNQWQDCAFGFLAALALATALWAGQDQAPPPKPDQTPPAKKDQAPASGNRITVEVTGGDSNKPVENASVYLKTVEEHLIKDKKSEVSVKTNQVGVAHVVDAPLGRVLVQIVADGWKPYGHWYEITDPKQVIKIRLERPPKWY
;
A
#
# COMPACT_ATOMS: atom_id res chain seq x y z
N MET A 1 -39.67 7.67 22.62
CA MET A 1 -39.63 8.92 23.41
C MET A 1 -38.57 8.78 24.48
N LYS A 2 -37.37 9.29 24.28
CA LYS A 2 -36.39 9.54 25.34
C LYS A 2 -35.63 10.81 24.94
N ARG A 3 -35.93 11.88 25.64
CA ARG A 3 -35.28 13.19 25.58
C ARG A 3 -34.05 13.09 26.44
N ASN A 4 -32.89 13.46 25.91
CA ASN A 4 -31.73 13.72 26.72
C ASN A 4 -31.57 15.24 26.85
N GLN A 5 -31.85 15.67 28.06
CA GLN A 5 -31.54 16.98 28.58
C GLN A 5 -30.05 17.07 28.85
N TRP A 6 -29.41 18.05 28.27
CA TRP A 6 -28.21 18.64 28.84
C TRP A 6 -28.46 20.13 28.93
N GLN A 7 -28.86 20.55 30.11
CA GLN A 7 -28.97 21.94 30.51
C GLN A 7 -27.77 22.34 31.33
N ASP A 8 -27.26 23.48 30.98
CA ASP A 8 -26.77 24.56 31.85
C ASP A 8 -25.74 24.24 32.93
N CYS A 9 -24.53 24.76 32.75
CA CYS A 9 -23.76 25.36 33.83
C CYS A 9 -23.05 26.61 33.34
N ALA A 10 -23.77 27.72 33.43
CA ALA A 10 -23.20 29.03 33.48
C ALA A 10 -22.69 29.28 34.91
N PHE A 11 -21.43 29.54 35.09
CA PHE A 11 -20.93 30.25 36.27
C PHE A 11 -19.81 31.17 35.81
N GLY A 12 -20.17 32.44 35.93
CA GLY A 12 -19.25 33.53 35.82
C GLY A 12 -18.33 33.65 37.03
N PHE A 13 -17.15 34.13 36.78
CA PHE A 13 -16.34 34.78 37.79
C PHE A 13 -15.67 36.01 37.18
N LEU A 14 -16.08 37.15 37.75
CA LEU A 14 -15.55 38.50 37.58
C LEU A 14 -14.25 38.67 38.38
N ALA A 15 -13.42 39.56 37.84
CA ALA A 15 -12.47 40.44 38.55
C ALA A 15 -11.11 39.86 39.01
N ALA A 16 -10.07 40.41 38.42
CA ALA A 16 -9.18 41.34 39.10
C ALA A 16 -8.09 41.89 38.16
N LEU A 17 -8.08 43.20 38.07
CA LEU A 17 -7.05 44.08 37.51
C LEU A 17 -5.76 43.90 38.26
N ALA A 18 -4.63 43.66 37.56
CA ALA A 18 -3.31 44.01 38.05
C ALA A 18 -2.39 44.37 36.88
N LEU A 19 -2.18 45.68 36.72
CA LEU A 19 -1.13 46.27 35.90
C LEU A 19 0.24 45.90 36.47
N ALA A 20 1.01 45.17 35.70
CA ALA A 20 2.46 45.05 35.91
C ALA A 20 3.13 45.27 34.56
N THR A 21 3.59 46.48 34.33
CA THR A 21 4.50 46.84 33.23
C THR A 21 5.89 46.27 33.58
N ALA A 22 6.27 45.21 32.90
CA ALA A 22 7.67 44.77 32.86
C ALA A 22 8.18 44.98 31.45
N LEU A 23 9.04 45.98 31.27
CA LEU A 23 9.91 46.12 30.11
C LEU A 23 10.80 44.87 30.06
N TRP A 24 10.57 44.05 29.10
CA TRP A 24 11.54 43.05 28.68
C TRP A 24 12.19 43.50 27.38
N ALA A 25 13.46 43.87 27.54
CA ALA A 25 14.40 44.10 26.44
C ALA A 25 14.44 42.88 25.54
N GLY A 26 14.46 43.16 24.26
CA GLY A 26 14.55 42.15 23.20
C GLY A 26 15.76 41.24 23.39
N GLN A 27 15.51 39.96 23.39
CA GLN A 27 16.48 38.95 23.01
C GLN A 27 15.99 38.35 21.69
N ASP A 28 16.63 38.82 20.61
CA ASP A 28 16.65 38.12 19.36
C ASP A 28 17.24 36.72 19.58
N GLN A 29 16.41 35.77 20.03
CA GLN A 29 16.75 34.36 20.00
C GLN A 29 16.37 33.85 18.63
N ALA A 30 17.38 33.72 17.78
CA ALA A 30 17.28 32.97 16.54
C ALA A 30 16.65 31.58 16.86
N PRO A 31 15.66 31.12 16.07
CA PRO A 31 15.06 29.81 16.32
C PRO A 31 16.16 28.73 16.25
N PRO A 32 16.16 27.75 17.15
CA PRO A 32 17.14 26.68 17.10
C PRO A 32 17.05 25.99 15.73
N PRO A 33 18.22 25.61 15.15
CA PRO A 33 18.23 24.90 13.89
C PRO A 33 17.37 23.64 14.04
N LYS A 34 16.38 23.49 13.17
CA LYS A 34 15.59 22.26 13.09
C LYS A 34 16.57 21.10 12.96
N PRO A 35 16.43 20.05 13.77
CA PRO A 35 17.23 18.86 13.57
C PRO A 35 16.98 18.39 12.14
N ASP A 36 18.07 18.25 11.39
CA ASP A 36 18.11 17.68 10.07
C ASP A 36 17.34 16.35 10.12
N GLN A 37 16.10 16.38 9.63
CA GLN A 37 15.37 15.16 9.37
C GLN A 37 15.99 14.57 8.10
N THR A 38 17.13 13.93 8.29
CA THR A 38 17.62 12.95 7.33
C THR A 38 16.45 12.00 7.08
N PRO A 39 15.94 11.90 5.84
CA PRO A 39 14.88 10.93 5.55
C PRO A 39 15.39 9.57 6.04
N PRO A 40 14.57 8.78 6.74
CA PRO A 40 15.03 7.47 7.16
C PRO A 40 15.52 6.75 5.92
N ALA A 41 16.82 6.48 5.90
CA ALA A 41 17.41 5.64 4.86
C ALA A 41 16.49 4.43 4.76
N LYS A 42 15.93 4.20 3.57
CA LYS A 42 15.27 2.93 3.26
C LYS A 42 16.28 1.88 3.69
N LYS A 43 16.03 1.24 4.82
CA LYS A 43 16.72 0.02 5.17
C LYS A 43 16.49 -0.87 3.98
N ASP A 44 17.54 -1.09 3.21
CA ASP A 44 17.62 -2.21 2.29
C ASP A 44 17.33 -3.42 3.17
N GLN A 45 16.06 -3.81 3.22
CA GLN A 45 15.67 -5.04 3.87
C GLN A 45 16.40 -6.12 3.11
N ALA A 46 17.43 -6.65 3.75
CA ALA A 46 18.06 -7.87 3.33
C ALA A 46 16.94 -8.84 2.93
N PRO A 47 17.04 -9.56 1.81
CA PRO A 47 15.99 -10.43 1.34
C PRO A 47 15.66 -11.41 2.45
N ALA A 48 14.50 -11.18 3.08
CA ALA A 48 13.94 -12.16 3.98
C ALA A 48 13.94 -13.49 3.24
N SER A 49 14.40 -14.54 3.89
CA SER A 49 14.51 -15.91 3.36
C SER A 49 13.10 -16.52 3.13
N GLY A 50 12.19 -15.73 2.58
CA GLY A 50 10.83 -16.13 2.26
C GLY A 50 10.68 -16.56 0.81
N ASN A 51 9.56 -17.19 0.51
CA ASN A 51 9.17 -17.53 -0.85
C ASN A 51 9.18 -16.28 -1.73
N ARG A 52 9.92 -16.31 -2.81
CA ARG A 52 9.99 -15.20 -3.75
C ARG A 52 9.63 -15.69 -5.15
N ILE A 53 8.41 -15.49 -5.56
CA ILE A 53 8.00 -15.76 -6.93
C ILE A 53 8.21 -14.55 -7.82
N THR A 54 8.45 -14.80 -9.09
CA THR A 54 8.60 -13.77 -10.11
C THR A 54 7.44 -13.86 -11.09
N VAL A 55 6.79 -12.74 -11.34
CA VAL A 55 5.72 -12.63 -12.33
C VAL A 55 6.20 -11.74 -13.48
N GLU A 56 6.33 -12.32 -14.66
CA GLU A 56 6.69 -11.62 -15.89
C GLU A 56 5.43 -11.30 -16.68
N VAL A 57 5.18 -10.01 -16.93
CA VAL A 57 4.00 -9.54 -17.63
C VAL A 57 4.39 -8.91 -18.96
N THR A 58 3.90 -9.52 -20.03
CA THR A 58 4.08 -9.02 -21.40
C THR A 58 2.72 -8.72 -22.02
N GLY A 59 2.70 -7.92 -23.07
CA GLY A 59 1.44 -7.52 -23.69
C GLY A 59 1.48 -7.51 -25.21
N GLY A 60 0.34 -7.83 -25.81
CA GLY A 60 0.12 -7.79 -27.26
C GLY A 60 0.91 -8.85 -28.03
N ASP A 61 0.90 -8.71 -29.36
CA ASP A 61 1.55 -9.67 -30.26
C ASP A 61 3.07 -9.55 -30.28
N SER A 62 3.59 -8.39 -29.92
CA SER A 62 5.03 -8.12 -29.87
C SER A 62 5.69 -8.47 -28.52
N ASN A 63 4.95 -9.09 -27.59
CA ASN A 63 5.45 -9.45 -26.26
C ASN A 63 6.20 -8.31 -25.54
N LYS A 64 5.74 -7.06 -25.69
CA LYS A 64 6.34 -5.93 -25.02
C LYS A 64 6.15 -6.03 -23.50
N PRO A 65 7.15 -5.68 -22.68
CA PRO A 65 6.96 -5.64 -21.25
C PRO A 65 5.86 -4.63 -20.88
N VAL A 66 5.03 -5.01 -19.92
CA VAL A 66 3.98 -4.13 -19.39
C VAL A 66 4.44 -3.59 -18.05
N GLU A 67 4.83 -2.32 -18.04
CA GLU A 67 5.23 -1.63 -16.83
C GLU A 67 4.03 -1.16 -16.01
N ASN A 68 4.25 -0.96 -14.70
CA ASN A 68 3.25 -0.43 -13.77
C ASN A 68 1.92 -1.22 -13.71
N ALA A 69 1.91 -2.47 -14.16
CA ALA A 69 0.76 -3.36 -14.01
C ALA A 69 0.61 -3.77 -12.54
N SER A 70 -0.60 -3.71 -12.03
CA SER A 70 -0.92 -4.18 -10.68
C SER A 70 -1.16 -5.68 -10.70
N VAL A 71 -0.33 -6.43 -10.01
CA VAL A 71 -0.40 -7.88 -9.86
C VAL A 71 -0.94 -8.21 -8.48
N TYR A 72 -2.06 -8.91 -8.43
CA TYR A 72 -2.72 -9.36 -7.21
C TYR A 72 -2.62 -10.87 -7.09
N LEU A 73 -2.14 -11.36 -5.97
CA LEU A 73 -2.16 -12.78 -5.62
C LEU A 73 -3.17 -12.98 -4.50
N LYS A 74 -4.19 -13.79 -4.77
CA LYS A 74 -5.26 -14.07 -3.82
C LYS A 74 -5.31 -15.54 -3.50
N THR A 75 -5.30 -15.87 -2.22
CA THR A 75 -5.53 -17.22 -1.72
C THR A 75 -6.83 -17.29 -0.95
N VAL A 76 -7.45 -18.46 -1.03
CA VAL A 76 -8.59 -18.81 -0.18
C VAL A 76 -8.20 -20.09 0.55
N GLU A 77 -7.97 -19.96 1.84
CA GLU A 77 -7.78 -21.11 2.72
C GLU A 77 -9.15 -21.49 3.28
N GLU A 78 -9.67 -22.64 2.88
CA GLU A 78 -10.93 -23.17 3.39
C GLU A 78 -10.70 -23.75 4.78
N HIS A 79 -11.22 -23.10 5.80
CA HIS A 79 -11.28 -23.60 7.16
C HIS A 79 -12.72 -23.96 7.52
N LEU A 80 -12.90 -25.01 8.32
CA LEU A 80 -14.21 -25.52 8.75
C LEU A 80 -15.14 -24.47 9.40
N ILE A 81 -14.56 -23.38 9.90
CA ILE A 81 -15.34 -22.35 10.63
C ILE A 81 -15.32 -20.99 9.89
N LYS A 82 -14.24 -20.66 9.20
CA LYS A 82 -14.10 -19.37 8.52
C LYS A 82 -13.01 -19.42 7.45
N ASP A 83 -13.34 -19.02 6.23
CA ASP A 83 -12.38 -18.85 5.16
C ASP A 83 -11.44 -17.67 5.44
N LYS A 84 -10.16 -17.94 5.42
CA LYS A 84 -9.14 -16.91 5.51
C LYS A 84 -8.69 -16.52 4.09
N LYS A 85 -9.01 -15.30 3.70
CA LYS A 85 -8.57 -14.73 2.42
C LYS A 85 -7.32 -13.91 2.66
N SER A 86 -6.28 -14.19 1.90
CA SER A 86 -5.05 -13.40 1.88
C SER A 86 -4.87 -12.80 0.49
N GLU A 87 -4.46 -11.54 0.44
CA GLU A 87 -4.19 -10.82 -0.80
C GLU A 87 -2.86 -10.10 -0.69
N VAL A 88 -2.00 -10.33 -1.66
CA VAL A 88 -0.73 -9.61 -1.83
C VAL A 88 -0.78 -8.86 -3.15
N SER A 89 -0.42 -7.58 -3.15
CA SER A 89 -0.38 -6.77 -4.36
C SER A 89 1.00 -6.17 -4.58
N VAL A 90 1.50 -6.25 -5.81
CA VAL A 90 2.77 -5.64 -6.25
C VAL A 90 2.60 -5.04 -7.63
N LYS A 91 3.49 -4.12 -8.01
CA LYS A 91 3.52 -3.54 -9.34
C LYS A 91 4.71 -4.06 -10.15
N THR A 92 4.50 -4.21 -11.46
CA THR A 92 5.60 -4.53 -12.37
C THR A 92 6.52 -3.33 -12.55
N ASN A 93 7.81 -3.62 -12.71
CA ASN A 93 8.83 -2.63 -13.04
C ASN A 93 8.84 -2.29 -14.55
N GLN A 94 9.79 -1.47 -14.99
CA GLN A 94 9.94 -1.05 -16.38
C GLN A 94 10.16 -2.20 -17.38
N VAL A 95 10.69 -3.33 -16.91
CA VAL A 95 10.88 -4.54 -17.74
C VAL A 95 9.72 -5.53 -17.60
N GLY A 96 8.59 -5.09 -17.02
CA GLY A 96 7.39 -5.93 -16.89
C GLY A 96 7.48 -7.03 -15.85
N VAL A 97 8.41 -6.94 -14.89
CA VAL A 97 8.64 -7.96 -13.88
C VAL A 97 8.17 -7.48 -12.51
N ALA A 98 7.44 -8.32 -11.81
CA ALA A 98 7.07 -8.13 -10.42
C ALA A 98 7.67 -9.25 -9.55
N HIS A 99 8.26 -8.88 -8.43
CA HIS A 99 8.77 -9.81 -7.43
C HIS A 99 7.84 -9.81 -6.22
N VAL A 100 7.23 -10.94 -5.96
CA VAL A 100 6.35 -11.13 -4.81
C VAL A 100 7.14 -11.82 -3.72
N VAL A 101 7.32 -11.12 -2.61
CA VAL A 101 7.95 -11.66 -1.40
C VAL A 101 6.87 -12.28 -0.52
N ASP A 102 7.21 -13.37 0.15
CA ASP A 102 6.28 -14.14 1.00
C ASP A 102 5.01 -14.59 0.25
N ALA A 103 5.21 -14.98 -1.02
CA ALA A 103 4.12 -15.51 -1.82
C ALA A 103 3.53 -16.77 -1.19
N PRO A 104 2.20 -16.87 -1.12
CA PRO A 104 1.56 -18.07 -0.62
C PRO A 104 1.82 -19.25 -1.55
N LEU A 105 2.12 -20.42 -0.97
CA LEU A 105 2.22 -21.66 -1.71
C LEU A 105 0.83 -22.28 -1.91
N GLY A 106 0.73 -23.17 -2.89
CA GLY A 106 -0.51 -23.87 -3.23
C GLY A 106 -1.32 -23.13 -4.30
N ARG A 107 -2.64 -23.25 -4.22
CA ARG A 107 -3.56 -22.70 -5.23
C ARG A 107 -3.79 -21.22 -5.03
N VAL A 108 -3.34 -20.42 -5.99
CA VAL A 108 -3.36 -18.94 -5.94
C VAL A 108 -4.05 -18.38 -7.18
N LEU A 109 -4.99 -17.46 -6.99
CA LEU A 109 -5.56 -16.68 -8.07
C LEU A 109 -4.64 -15.49 -8.36
N VAL A 110 -4.04 -15.48 -9.54
CA VAL A 110 -3.25 -14.36 -10.03
C VAL A 110 -4.14 -13.46 -10.87
N GLN A 111 -4.31 -12.22 -10.45
CA GLN A 111 -5.04 -11.20 -11.20
C GLN A 111 -4.10 -10.07 -11.59
N ILE A 112 -4.23 -9.58 -12.82
CA ILE A 112 -3.42 -8.46 -13.32
C ILE A 112 -4.33 -7.40 -13.91
N VAL A 113 -4.10 -6.17 -13.52
CA VAL A 113 -4.76 -4.99 -14.04
C VAL A 113 -3.72 -3.98 -14.50
N ALA A 114 -3.80 -3.57 -15.76
CA ALA A 114 -2.91 -2.58 -16.35
C ALA A 114 -3.69 -1.67 -17.29
N ASP A 115 -3.31 -0.40 -17.36
CA ASP A 115 -3.97 0.59 -18.21
C ASP A 115 -3.82 0.24 -19.68
N GLY A 116 -4.95 0.24 -20.40
CA GLY A 116 -5.00 -0.08 -21.83
C GLY A 116 -4.93 -1.59 -22.13
N TRP A 117 -5.00 -2.44 -21.12
CA TRP A 117 -5.00 -3.90 -21.25
C TRP A 117 -6.26 -4.52 -20.66
N LYS A 118 -6.68 -5.64 -21.24
CA LYS A 118 -7.77 -6.44 -20.69
C LYS A 118 -7.34 -7.03 -19.34
N PRO A 119 -8.17 -6.93 -18.31
CA PRO A 119 -7.88 -7.57 -17.02
C PRO A 119 -7.66 -9.07 -17.19
N TYR A 120 -6.64 -9.59 -16.55
CA TYR A 120 -6.30 -11.00 -16.55
C TYR A 120 -6.60 -11.62 -15.19
N GLY A 121 -7.04 -12.87 -15.17
CA GLY A 121 -7.25 -13.60 -13.92
C GLY A 121 -7.25 -15.10 -14.19
N HIS A 122 -6.33 -15.82 -13.53
CA HIS A 122 -6.22 -17.27 -13.65
C HIS A 122 -5.68 -17.90 -12.38
N TRP A 123 -6.08 -19.15 -12.12
CA TRP A 123 -5.60 -19.94 -11.00
C TRP A 123 -4.29 -20.61 -11.36
N TYR A 124 -3.31 -20.49 -10.47
CA TYR A 124 -2.00 -21.14 -10.57
C TYR A 124 -1.74 -21.99 -9.34
N GLU A 125 -0.99 -23.05 -9.52
CA GLU A 125 -0.43 -23.85 -8.43
C GLU A 125 1.02 -23.43 -8.21
N ILE A 126 1.32 -22.89 -7.04
CA ILE A 126 2.66 -22.45 -6.68
C ILE A 126 3.28 -23.49 -5.79
N THR A 127 4.17 -24.30 -6.35
CA THR A 127 4.87 -25.39 -5.66
C THR A 127 6.30 -25.05 -5.33
N ASP A 128 6.93 -24.17 -6.11
CA ASP A 128 8.30 -23.74 -5.94
C ASP A 128 8.37 -22.32 -5.36
N PRO A 129 9.11 -22.10 -4.26
CA PRO A 129 9.28 -20.76 -3.68
C PRO A 129 9.99 -19.75 -4.61
N LYS A 130 10.60 -20.21 -5.71
CA LYS A 130 11.26 -19.36 -6.73
C LYS A 130 10.60 -19.45 -8.10
N GLN A 131 9.37 -19.89 -8.16
CA GLN A 131 8.63 -20.07 -9.41
C GLN A 131 8.54 -18.77 -10.22
N VAL A 132 8.69 -18.90 -11.55
CA VAL A 132 8.49 -17.81 -12.51
C VAL A 132 7.17 -18.04 -13.24
N ILE A 133 6.26 -17.08 -13.18
CA ILE A 133 4.97 -17.11 -13.86
C ILE A 133 5.02 -16.11 -15.01
N LYS A 134 4.89 -16.60 -16.25
CA LYS A 134 4.87 -15.75 -17.45
C LYS A 134 3.44 -15.55 -17.90
N ILE A 135 3.03 -14.29 -18.01
CA ILE A 135 1.66 -13.90 -18.35
C ILE A 135 1.69 -12.92 -19.53
N ARG A 136 0.82 -13.19 -20.50
CA ARG A 136 0.63 -12.31 -21.64
C ARG A 136 -0.74 -11.65 -21.57
N LEU A 137 -0.77 -10.32 -21.57
CA LEU A 137 -2.00 -9.54 -21.59
C LEU A 137 -2.48 -9.29 -23.02
N GLU A 138 -3.78 -9.31 -23.20
CA GLU A 138 -4.46 -8.97 -24.46
C GLU A 138 -4.94 -7.53 -24.43
N ARG A 139 -5.00 -6.90 -25.59
CA ARG A 139 -5.66 -5.60 -25.72
C ARG A 139 -7.18 -5.78 -25.71
N PRO A 140 -7.93 -4.84 -25.11
CA PRO A 140 -9.37 -4.85 -25.24
C PRO A 140 -9.77 -4.69 -26.72
N PRO A 141 -10.88 -5.31 -27.16
CA PRO A 141 -11.39 -5.12 -28.51
C PRO A 141 -11.71 -3.64 -28.72
N LYS A 142 -11.38 -3.14 -29.91
CA LYS A 142 -11.77 -1.79 -30.30
C LYS A 142 -13.25 -1.82 -30.65
N TRP A 143 -14.05 -1.14 -29.85
CA TRP A 143 -15.45 -0.86 -30.21
C TRP A 143 -15.46 0.41 -31.06
N TYR A 144 -15.88 0.25 -32.30
CA TYR A 144 -16.08 1.38 -33.21
C TYR A 144 -17.52 1.86 -33.09
#